data_0813f16e86e26e60b8e28c070f5bc2b3
#
_entry.id   0813f16e86e26e60b8e28c070f5bc2b3
#
_cell.length_a   1.000
_cell.length_b   1.000
_cell.length_c   1.000
_cell.angle_alpha   90.00
_cell.angle_beta   90.00
_cell.angle_gamma   90.00
#
_symmetry.space_group_name_H-M   'P 1'
#
loop_
_entity.id
_entity.type
_entity.pdbx_description
1 polymer ?
#
loop_
_entity_poly.entity_id
_entity_poly.type
_entity_poly.pdbx_seq_one_letter_code
_entity_poly.pdbx_strand_id
1 'polypeptide(L)'
;MFSRDMTIAGFDDVLFDAMQKEVARQEAHIELIASENYASPRVLEAQGSQLTNKYAEGYPGKRYYGGCEFVDIAENLAIDYAKELFGATYVNVQPHSGSQANSAVFQALVSPGDTILGMSLDAGGHLTHGAKPNFSGKHYNAIQYGLDEQGLIDYCLLYTSPSPRD
;
A
#
# COMPACT_ATOMS: atom_id res chain seq x y z
N MET A 1 -19.94 3.95 29.26
CA MET A 1 -19.91 5.15 28.36
C MET A 1 -18.44 5.47 28.11
N PHE A 2 -18.05 5.73 26.88
CA PHE A 2 -16.65 6.07 26.56
C PHE A 2 -16.31 7.47 27.06
N SER A 3 -15.14 7.63 27.70
CA SER A 3 -14.57 8.91 28.09
C SER A 3 -13.41 9.26 27.16
N ARG A 4 -13.15 10.55 26.95
CA ARG A 4 -12.00 11.02 26.19
C ARG A 4 -10.65 10.70 26.85
N ASP A 5 -10.67 10.43 28.14
CA ASP A 5 -9.48 10.14 28.95
C ASP A 5 -9.16 8.64 29.01
N MET A 6 -9.94 7.80 28.31
CA MET A 6 -9.66 6.36 28.24
C MET A 6 -8.40 6.12 27.46
N THR A 7 -7.48 5.39 28.06
CA THR A 7 -6.20 4.97 27.48
C THR A 7 -6.06 3.45 27.53
N ILE A 8 -5.12 2.90 26.80
CA ILE A 8 -4.79 1.47 26.85
C ILE A 8 -4.12 1.14 28.18
N ALA A 9 -3.27 2.05 28.70
CA ALA A 9 -2.63 1.89 30.00
C ALA A 9 -3.68 1.77 31.12
N GLY A 10 -3.54 0.74 31.94
CA GLY A 10 -4.48 0.43 33.02
C GLY A 10 -5.79 -0.25 32.59
N PHE A 11 -5.95 -0.49 31.27
CA PHE A 11 -7.05 -1.27 30.72
C PHE A 11 -6.54 -2.60 30.14
N ASP A 12 -5.51 -2.55 29.30
CA ASP A 12 -4.82 -3.71 28.75
C ASP A 12 -3.29 -3.47 28.82
N ASP A 13 -2.75 -3.79 29.96
CA ASP A 13 -1.33 -3.56 30.23
C ASP A 13 -0.41 -4.43 29.39
N VAL A 14 -0.87 -5.58 28.93
CA VAL A 14 -0.10 -6.46 28.02
C VAL A 14 0.08 -5.78 26.67
N LEU A 15 -0.99 -5.22 26.11
CA LEU A 15 -0.93 -4.46 24.87
C LEU A 15 -0.13 -3.17 25.04
N PHE A 16 -0.33 -2.45 26.13
CA PHE A 16 0.42 -1.23 26.42
C PHE A 16 1.92 -1.48 26.49
N ASP A 17 2.35 -2.51 27.24
CA ASP A 17 3.74 -2.93 27.34
C ASP A 17 4.33 -3.33 25.98
N ALA A 18 3.57 -4.06 25.17
CA ALA A 18 4.01 -4.43 23.82
C ALA A 18 4.25 -3.19 22.95
N MET A 19 3.36 -2.19 22.99
CA MET A 19 3.53 -0.93 22.27
C MET A 19 4.78 -0.18 22.73
N GLN A 20 5.03 -0.10 24.06
CA GLN A 20 6.21 0.58 24.60
C GLN A 20 7.51 -0.13 24.22
N LYS A 21 7.52 -1.47 24.24
CA LYS A 21 8.67 -2.27 23.83
C LYS A 21 8.95 -2.12 22.33
N GLU A 22 7.93 -1.99 21.50
CA GLU A 22 8.11 -1.76 20.06
C GLU A 22 8.70 -0.37 19.79
N VAL A 23 8.25 0.68 20.48
CA VAL A 23 8.88 2.00 20.39
C VAL A 23 10.36 1.92 20.76
N ALA A 24 10.70 1.28 21.89
CA ALA A 24 12.09 1.10 22.33
C ALA A 24 12.91 0.28 21.32
N ARG A 25 12.32 -0.75 20.70
CA ARG A 25 12.98 -1.54 19.65
C ARG A 25 13.31 -0.68 18.43
N GLN A 26 12.37 0.10 17.95
CA GLN A 26 12.56 0.97 16.78
C GLN A 26 13.67 2.02 17.02
N GLU A 27 13.77 2.56 18.24
CA GLU A 27 14.81 3.53 18.58
C GLU A 27 16.19 2.88 18.77
N ALA A 28 16.24 1.64 19.25
CA ALA A 28 17.49 0.97 19.60
C ALA A 28 18.12 0.18 18.44
N HIS A 29 17.38 -0.11 17.39
CA HIS A 29 17.82 -0.96 16.28
C HIS A 29 17.89 -0.20 14.96
N ILE A 30 18.87 -0.58 14.15
CA ILE A 30 18.96 -0.11 12.77
C ILE A 30 18.05 -0.98 11.92
N GLU A 31 17.07 -0.34 11.25
CA GLU A 31 16.19 -1.03 10.31
C GLU A 31 16.87 -1.20 8.96
N LEU A 32 16.99 -2.44 8.50
CA LEU A 32 17.60 -2.80 7.21
C LEU A 32 16.60 -3.32 6.18
N ILE A 33 15.31 -3.36 6.52
CA ILE A 33 14.25 -3.71 5.59
C ILE A 33 13.92 -2.48 4.74
N ALA A 34 14.34 -2.49 3.48
CA ALA A 34 14.26 -1.32 2.59
C ALA A 34 12.82 -0.83 2.34
N SER A 35 11.82 -1.66 2.55
CA SER A 35 10.39 -1.32 2.40
C SER A 35 9.74 -0.73 3.65
N GLU A 36 10.45 -0.69 4.78
CA GLU A 36 9.95 -0.05 5.99
C GLU A 36 10.24 1.46 5.99
N ASN A 37 9.28 2.23 6.50
CA ASN A 37 9.39 3.67 6.66
C ASN A 37 8.70 4.10 7.95
N TYR A 38 9.42 4.75 8.85
CA TYR A 38 8.86 5.21 10.10
C TYR A 38 7.89 6.36 9.88
N ALA A 39 6.65 6.16 10.32
CA ALA A 39 5.64 7.20 10.28
C ALA A 39 5.97 8.33 11.26
N SER A 40 5.83 9.57 10.82
CA SER A 40 5.99 10.71 11.72
C SER A 40 4.88 10.74 12.79
N PRO A 41 5.10 11.37 13.96
CA PRO A 41 4.06 11.54 14.96
C PRO A 41 2.78 12.18 14.41
N ARG A 42 2.88 13.09 13.44
CA ARG A 42 1.72 13.72 12.79
C ARG A 42 0.87 12.73 11.99
N VAL A 43 1.53 11.78 11.30
CA VAL A 43 0.83 10.70 10.59
C VAL A 43 0.12 9.78 11.57
N LEU A 44 0.77 9.41 12.67
CA LEU A 44 0.18 8.58 13.72
C LEU A 44 -1.02 9.27 14.37
N GLU A 45 -0.93 10.58 14.65
CA GLU A 45 -2.03 11.39 15.18
C GLU A 45 -3.23 11.42 14.22
N ALA A 46 -3.00 11.66 12.93
CA ALA A 46 -4.05 11.69 11.93
C ALA A 46 -4.73 10.32 11.80
N GLN A 47 -3.95 9.24 11.75
CA GLN A 47 -4.44 7.87 11.62
C GLN A 47 -5.26 7.42 12.84
N GLY A 48 -4.86 7.82 14.05
CA GLY A 48 -5.55 7.50 15.31
C GLY A 48 -6.67 8.48 15.68
N SER A 49 -7.03 9.41 14.80
CA SER A 49 -8.06 10.42 15.06
C SER A 49 -9.49 9.89 14.89
N GLN A 50 -10.48 10.72 15.24
CA GLN A 50 -11.91 10.44 15.05
C GLN A 50 -12.32 10.26 13.58
N LEU A 51 -11.50 10.65 12.62
CA LEU A 51 -11.72 10.34 11.20
C LEU A 51 -11.91 8.84 10.96
N THR A 52 -11.27 8.00 11.77
CA THR A 52 -11.42 6.52 11.78
C THR A 52 -12.86 6.06 11.99
N ASN A 53 -13.69 6.82 12.69
CA ASN A 53 -15.08 6.46 13.00
C ASN A 53 -16.03 6.69 11.81
N LYS A 54 -15.62 7.46 10.80
CA LYS A 54 -16.52 7.86 9.74
C LYS A 54 -16.55 6.86 8.59
N TYR A 55 -17.70 6.26 8.35
CA TYR A 55 -17.96 5.47 7.15
C TYR A 55 -18.18 6.39 5.96
N ALA A 56 -17.25 6.40 5.02
CA ALA A 56 -17.15 7.37 3.93
C ALA A 56 -17.07 6.69 2.55
N GLU A 57 -17.98 5.75 2.28
CA GLU A 57 -18.06 5.08 1.00
C GLU A 57 -18.35 6.07 -0.13
N GLY A 58 -17.68 5.91 -1.27
CA GLY A 58 -17.71 6.82 -2.39
C GLY A 58 -16.46 7.72 -2.43
N TYR A 59 -16.60 8.87 -3.07
CA TYR A 59 -15.51 9.84 -3.25
C TYR A 59 -15.88 11.22 -2.71
N PRO A 60 -14.95 12.13 -2.45
CA PRO A 60 -15.23 13.48 -2.01
C PRO A 60 -16.32 14.15 -2.88
N GLY A 61 -17.33 14.70 -2.24
CA GLY A 61 -18.48 15.31 -2.91
C GLY A 61 -19.46 14.32 -3.57
N LYS A 62 -19.18 13.02 -3.54
CA LYS A 62 -20.02 11.95 -4.12
C LYS A 62 -20.08 10.75 -3.16
N ARG A 63 -20.47 11.00 -1.92
CA ARG A 63 -20.60 9.98 -0.89
C ARG A 63 -21.97 9.34 -0.88
N TYR A 64 -22.04 8.08 -0.48
CA TYR A 64 -23.31 7.38 -0.28
C TYR A 64 -24.00 7.77 1.02
N TYR A 65 -23.26 8.32 1.99
CA TYR A 65 -23.76 8.69 3.32
C TYR A 65 -23.47 10.15 3.63
N GLY A 66 -24.31 10.76 4.49
CA GLY A 66 -24.12 12.11 5.00
C GLY A 66 -23.02 12.23 6.05
N GLY A 67 -22.66 13.46 6.42
CA GLY A 67 -21.67 13.74 7.46
C GLY A 67 -20.21 13.53 7.03
N CYS A 68 -19.93 13.64 5.74
CA CYS A 68 -18.59 13.40 5.16
C CYS A 68 -17.81 14.68 4.88
N GLU A 69 -18.34 15.85 5.20
CA GLU A 69 -17.77 17.15 4.90
C GLU A 69 -16.32 17.32 5.40
N PHE A 70 -15.98 16.74 6.55
CA PHE A 70 -14.63 16.86 7.12
C PHE A 70 -13.67 15.77 6.61
N VAL A 71 -14.15 14.55 6.40
CA VAL A 71 -13.33 13.49 5.78
C VAL A 71 -13.05 13.80 4.32
N ASP A 72 -13.96 14.50 3.63
CA ASP A 72 -13.74 14.99 2.26
C ASP A 72 -12.59 15.98 2.21
N ILE A 73 -12.46 16.88 3.21
CA ILE A 73 -11.32 17.79 3.29
C ILE A 73 -10.01 17.01 3.42
N ALA A 74 -9.96 16.00 4.32
CA ALA A 74 -8.76 15.21 4.52
C ALA A 74 -8.35 14.43 3.25
N GLU A 75 -9.33 13.81 2.57
CA GLU A 75 -9.07 13.06 1.34
C GLU A 75 -8.65 13.98 0.18
N ASN A 76 -9.30 15.13 0.01
CA ASN A 76 -8.91 16.10 -1.01
C ASN A 76 -7.50 16.66 -0.78
N LEU A 77 -7.13 16.98 0.45
CA LEU A 77 -5.77 17.40 0.80
C LEU A 77 -4.74 16.32 0.44
N ALA A 78 -5.01 15.07 0.74
CA ALA A 78 -4.12 13.97 0.39
C ALA A 78 -3.97 13.82 -1.13
N ILE A 79 -5.08 13.95 -1.88
CA ILE A 79 -5.07 13.94 -3.35
C ILE A 79 -4.22 15.10 -3.90
N ASP A 80 -4.43 16.31 -3.39
CA ASP A 80 -3.74 17.50 -3.90
C ASP A 80 -2.24 17.45 -3.60
N TYR A 81 -1.85 17.06 -2.39
CA TYR A 81 -0.44 16.85 -2.03
C TYR A 81 0.23 15.77 -2.87
N ALA A 82 -0.46 14.66 -3.13
CA ALA A 82 0.09 13.62 -3.99
C ALA A 82 0.22 14.08 -5.45
N LYS A 83 -0.72 14.86 -5.97
CA LYS A 83 -0.61 15.49 -7.30
C LYS A 83 0.60 16.42 -7.38
N GLU A 84 0.79 17.26 -6.39
CA GLU A 84 1.93 18.17 -6.33
C GLU A 84 3.26 17.40 -6.25
N LEU A 85 3.34 16.44 -5.33
CA LEU A 85 4.57 15.67 -5.09
C LEU A 85 5.03 14.86 -6.30
N PHE A 86 4.08 14.24 -7.00
CA PHE A 86 4.37 13.32 -8.11
C PHE A 86 4.17 13.95 -9.49
N GLY A 87 3.71 15.19 -9.59
CA GLY A 87 3.33 15.82 -10.85
C GLY A 87 2.20 15.07 -11.57
N ALA A 88 1.32 14.41 -10.83
CA ALA A 88 0.29 13.54 -11.38
C ALA A 88 -0.99 14.30 -11.70
N THR A 89 -1.63 13.96 -12.84
CA THR A 89 -2.92 14.53 -13.23
C THR A 89 -4.06 13.93 -12.42
N TYR A 90 -3.99 12.62 -12.17
CA TYR A 90 -5.01 11.85 -11.44
C TYR A 90 -4.37 11.12 -10.27
N VAL A 91 -5.04 11.16 -9.13
CA VAL A 91 -4.61 10.49 -7.90
C VAL A 91 -5.82 9.85 -7.22
N ASN A 92 -5.64 8.64 -6.73
CA ASN A 92 -6.58 7.96 -5.83
C ASN A 92 -5.80 7.55 -4.57
N VAL A 93 -6.23 8.06 -3.42
CA VAL A 93 -5.58 7.82 -2.12
C VAL A 93 -6.34 6.82 -1.24
N GLN A 94 -7.38 6.18 -1.76
CA GLN A 94 -8.22 5.25 -0.99
C GLN A 94 -7.60 3.87 -0.74
N PRO A 95 -6.70 3.32 -1.59
CA PRO A 95 -6.11 2.02 -1.29
C PRO A 95 -5.42 2.01 0.07
N HIS A 96 -5.70 0.99 0.88
CA HIS A 96 -5.10 0.85 2.21
C HIS A 96 -3.64 0.33 2.17
N SER A 97 -3.19 -0.14 1.01
CA SER A 97 -1.83 -0.68 0.83
C SER A 97 -1.42 -0.66 -0.65
N GLY A 98 -0.11 -0.75 -0.91
CA GLY A 98 0.41 -0.92 -2.26
C GLY A 98 -0.14 -2.18 -2.95
N SER A 99 -0.36 -3.26 -2.21
CA SER A 99 -0.97 -4.48 -2.75
C SER A 99 -2.40 -4.25 -3.24
N GLN A 100 -3.20 -3.48 -2.51
CA GLN A 100 -4.56 -3.12 -2.95
C GLN A 100 -4.52 -2.17 -4.15
N ALA A 101 -3.61 -1.20 -4.17
CA ALA A 101 -3.43 -0.30 -5.30
C ALA A 101 -3.06 -1.09 -6.57
N ASN A 102 -2.10 -2.00 -6.48
CA ASN A 102 -1.73 -2.87 -7.60
C ASN A 102 -2.89 -3.77 -8.04
N SER A 103 -3.65 -4.35 -7.10
CA SER A 103 -4.83 -5.14 -7.44
C SER A 103 -5.88 -4.33 -8.21
N ALA A 104 -6.11 -3.08 -7.82
CA ALA A 104 -7.04 -2.20 -8.52
C ALA A 104 -6.57 -1.91 -9.96
N VAL A 105 -5.26 -1.67 -10.15
CA VAL A 105 -4.67 -1.47 -11.48
C VAL A 105 -4.84 -2.71 -12.35
N PHE A 106 -4.53 -3.90 -11.83
CA PHE A 106 -4.73 -5.15 -12.58
C PHE A 106 -6.18 -5.34 -12.97
N GLN A 107 -7.12 -5.15 -12.06
CA GLN A 107 -8.55 -5.28 -12.36
C GLN A 107 -9.06 -4.27 -13.40
N ALA A 108 -8.43 -3.10 -13.49
CA ALA A 108 -8.80 -2.08 -14.45
C ALA A 108 -8.23 -2.33 -15.86
N LEU A 109 -7.08 -2.97 -15.96
CA LEU A 109 -6.31 -3.03 -17.20
C LEU A 109 -6.23 -4.41 -17.86
N VAL A 110 -6.42 -5.50 -17.09
CA VAL A 110 -6.25 -6.87 -17.57
C VAL A 110 -7.36 -7.78 -17.05
N SER A 111 -7.67 -8.81 -17.81
CA SER A 111 -8.65 -9.84 -17.45
C SER A 111 -7.99 -11.05 -16.80
N PRO A 112 -8.70 -11.81 -15.94
CA PRO A 112 -8.18 -13.08 -15.43
C PRO A 112 -7.73 -14.00 -16.56
N GLY A 113 -6.51 -14.53 -16.44
CA GLY A 113 -5.88 -15.38 -17.46
C GLY A 113 -5.01 -14.65 -18.46
N ASP A 114 -5.08 -13.32 -18.52
CA ASP A 114 -4.17 -12.53 -19.36
C ASP A 114 -2.71 -12.69 -18.89
N THR A 115 -1.79 -12.49 -19.82
CA THR A 115 -0.35 -12.57 -19.54
C THR A 115 0.14 -11.26 -18.93
N ILE A 116 0.86 -11.39 -17.82
CA ILE A 116 1.59 -10.30 -17.17
C ILE A 116 3.08 -10.64 -17.11
N LEU A 117 3.92 -9.64 -17.26
CA LEU A 117 5.37 -9.77 -17.16
C LEU A 117 5.89 -8.99 -15.97
N GLY A 118 6.58 -9.66 -15.06
CA GLY A 118 7.07 -9.06 -13.82
C GLY A 118 8.46 -9.58 -13.43
N MET A 119 9.18 -8.79 -12.64
CA MET A 119 10.44 -9.23 -12.06
C MET A 119 10.21 -10.30 -11.00
N SER A 120 11.03 -11.35 -10.98
CA SER A 120 10.98 -12.40 -9.95
C SER A 120 11.34 -11.87 -8.57
N LEU A 121 10.81 -12.52 -7.51
CA LEU A 121 11.09 -12.14 -6.12
C LEU A 121 12.58 -12.15 -5.78
N ASP A 122 13.28 -13.18 -6.20
CA ASP A 122 14.73 -13.40 -5.98
C ASP A 122 15.58 -12.34 -6.68
N ALA A 123 15.05 -11.70 -7.72
CA ALA A 123 15.67 -10.58 -8.40
C ALA A 123 15.25 -9.21 -7.86
N GLY A 124 14.44 -9.16 -6.80
CA GLY A 124 13.95 -7.93 -6.17
C GLY A 124 12.55 -7.50 -6.60
N GLY A 125 11.81 -8.34 -7.32
CA GLY A 125 10.43 -8.09 -7.69
C GLY A 125 9.48 -8.09 -6.50
N HIS A 126 8.35 -7.38 -6.63
CA HIS A 126 7.32 -7.36 -5.60
C HIS A 126 6.41 -8.59 -5.69
N LEU A 127 5.82 -9.01 -4.56
CA LEU A 127 4.84 -10.12 -4.50
C LEU A 127 3.70 -9.95 -5.51
N THR A 128 3.20 -8.74 -5.68
CA THR A 128 2.09 -8.44 -6.59
C THR A 128 2.49 -8.42 -8.07
N HIS A 129 3.74 -8.70 -8.40
CA HIS A 129 4.22 -8.78 -9.79
C HIS A 129 4.22 -10.20 -10.35
N GLY A 130 3.24 -11.02 -9.97
CA GLY A 130 3.05 -12.36 -10.49
C GLY A 130 3.63 -13.49 -9.64
N ALA A 131 4.00 -13.24 -8.38
CA ALA A 131 4.46 -14.31 -7.49
C ALA A 131 3.34 -15.33 -7.27
N LYS A 132 3.65 -16.63 -7.39
CA LYS A 132 2.68 -17.74 -7.33
C LYS A 132 1.70 -17.72 -6.15
N PRO A 133 2.11 -17.39 -4.90
CA PRO A 133 1.18 -17.36 -3.78
C PRO A 133 0.28 -16.12 -3.75
N ASN A 134 0.62 -15.09 -4.52
CA ASN A 134 -0.12 -13.82 -4.58
C ASN A 134 -1.31 -13.91 -5.54
N PHE A 135 -2.28 -12.96 -5.40
CA PHE A 135 -3.43 -12.87 -6.31
C PHE A 135 -2.96 -12.77 -7.77
N SER A 136 -1.91 -12.01 -8.05
CA SER A 136 -1.41 -11.78 -9.40
C SER A 136 -0.87 -13.07 -10.06
N GLY A 137 -0.22 -13.95 -9.30
CA GLY A 137 0.24 -15.25 -9.80
C GLY A 137 -0.85 -16.32 -9.84
N LYS A 138 -2.01 -16.09 -9.19
CA LYS A 138 -3.15 -17.02 -9.18
C LYS A 138 -4.17 -16.72 -10.27
N HIS A 139 -4.37 -15.45 -10.60
CA HIS A 139 -5.42 -15.02 -11.53
C HIS A 139 -4.91 -14.73 -12.93
N TYR A 140 -3.61 -14.48 -13.09
CA TYR A 140 -2.99 -14.14 -14.36
C TYR A 140 -1.93 -15.17 -14.76
N ASN A 141 -1.64 -15.24 -16.07
CA ASN A 141 -0.51 -15.99 -16.59
C ASN A 141 0.78 -15.20 -16.37
N ALA A 142 1.40 -15.37 -15.21
CA ALA A 142 2.56 -14.58 -14.82
C ALA A 142 3.85 -15.17 -15.39
N ILE A 143 4.52 -14.41 -16.26
CA ILE A 143 5.86 -14.66 -16.75
C ILE A 143 6.82 -13.79 -15.94
N GLN A 144 7.91 -14.38 -15.45
CA GLN A 144 8.87 -13.66 -14.63
C GLN A 144 10.23 -13.61 -15.29
N TYR A 145 10.86 -12.43 -15.29
CA TYR A 145 12.25 -12.23 -15.68
C TYR A 145 13.13 -12.04 -14.44
N GLY A 146 14.41 -12.30 -14.59
CA GLY A 146 15.40 -12.23 -13.52
C GLY A 146 16.59 -11.35 -13.89
N LEU A 147 17.71 -11.67 -13.24
CA LEU A 147 19.00 -11.05 -13.49
C LEU A 147 19.91 -12.01 -14.26
N ASP A 148 20.84 -11.46 -15.03
CA ASP A 148 21.93 -12.20 -15.64
C ASP A 148 23.05 -12.51 -14.62
N GLU A 149 24.13 -13.17 -15.10
CA GLU A 149 25.28 -13.54 -14.24
C GLU A 149 26.03 -12.31 -13.69
N GLN A 150 25.86 -11.14 -14.28
CA GLN A 150 26.45 -9.88 -13.85
C GLN A 150 25.57 -9.10 -12.86
N GLY A 151 24.38 -9.61 -12.56
CA GLY A 151 23.41 -8.96 -11.68
C GLY A 151 22.63 -7.82 -12.35
N LEU A 152 22.63 -7.74 -13.66
CA LEU A 152 21.83 -6.81 -14.46
C LEU A 152 20.51 -7.47 -14.90
N ILE A 153 19.52 -6.66 -15.26
CA ILE A 153 18.27 -7.21 -15.83
C ILE A 153 18.61 -8.06 -17.06
N ASP A 154 18.11 -9.29 -17.08
CA ASP A 154 18.24 -10.18 -18.23
C ASP A 154 17.35 -9.68 -19.38
N TYR A 155 17.91 -8.76 -20.17
CA TYR A 155 17.21 -8.19 -21.31
C TYR A 155 16.98 -9.21 -22.43
N CYS A 156 17.76 -10.28 -22.49
CA CYS A 156 17.54 -11.35 -23.46
C CYS A 156 16.26 -12.12 -23.14
N LEU A 157 16.10 -12.51 -21.89
CA LEU A 157 14.87 -13.15 -21.41
C LEU A 157 13.68 -12.19 -21.49
N LEU A 158 13.86 -10.92 -21.12
CA LEU A 158 12.82 -9.90 -21.20
C LEU A 158 12.32 -9.69 -22.63
N TYR A 159 13.21 -9.62 -23.60
CA TYR A 159 12.89 -9.41 -25.02
C TYR A 159 12.18 -10.63 -25.65
N THR A 160 12.55 -11.84 -25.24
CA THR A 160 11.98 -13.09 -25.77
C THR A 160 10.68 -13.51 -25.03
N SER A 161 10.32 -12.81 -23.96
CA SER A 161 9.07 -13.08 -23.23
C SER A 161 7.86 -12.61 -24.03
N PRO A 162 6.72 -13.33 -23.97
CA PRO A 162 5.49 -12.91 -24.65
C PRO A 162 5.07 -11.52 -24.17
N SER A 163 4.86 -10.62 -25.12
CA SER A 163 4.36 -9.27 -24.86
C SER A 163 2.90 -9.15 -25.28
N PRO A 164 2.03 -8.46 -24.54
CA PRO A 164 0.67 -8.20 -24.98
C PRO A 164 0.58 -7.27 -26.20
N ARG A 165 1.73 -6.79 -26.71
CA ARG A 165 1.81 -5.94 -27.92
C ARG A 165 2.20 -6.73 -29.18
N ASP A 166 2.54 -7.98 -29.03
CA ASP A 166 2.86 -8.92 -30.12
C ASP A 166 1.63 -9.80 -30.39
#